data_afc20fa645574054915efe40813d90da
#
_entry.id   afc20fa645574054915efe40813d90da
#
_cell.length_a   1.000
_cell.length_b   1.000
_cell.length_c   1.000
_cell.angle_alpha   90.00
_cell.angle_beta   90.00
_cell.angle_gamma   90.00
#
_symmetry.space_group_name_H-M   'P 1'
#
loop_
_entity.id
_entity.type
_entity.pdbx_description
1 polymer ?
#
loop_
_entity_poly.entity_id
_entity_poly.type
_entity_poly.pdbx_seq_one_letter_code
_entity_poly.pdbx_strand_id
1 'polypeptide(L)'
;MIRIFTGDDRVRAGNEIKRILGDNYEVIDCTELAKNDLPQIFKGATLFAAHRKILLRDFTMNSEIYPEILNFLDTPHDIILLETKLDKRTSTYKELKDKIEIREFKLPPKTDFNTIYNIYNLAKRDGKRAVDELKKIENDEDPIRFTGLLVSQAIKDFEKNPQNPQILKELSKLDMNLKSSKIDPWLLVESFLLKLKS
;
A
#
# COMPACT_ATOMS: atom_id res chain seq x y z
N MET A 1 -22.77 8.26 4.83
CA MET A 1 -22.37 6.85 5.12
C MET A 1 -20.95 6.81 5.68
N ILE A 2 -20.70 6.02 6.75
CA ILE A 2 -19.36 5.85 7.34
C ILE A 2 -18.69 4.56 6.84
N ARG A 3 -17.39 4.65 6.52
CA ARG A 3 -16.51 3.49 6.17
C ARG A 3 -15.20 3.58 6.94
N ILE A 4 -14.60 2.44 7.24
CA ILE A 4 -13.25 2.36 7.82
C ILE A 4 -12.33 1.69 6.82
N PHE A 5 -11.23 2.37 6.49
CA PHE A 5 -10.14 1.86 5.67
C PHE A 5 -8.91 1.71 6.57
N THR A 6 -8.34 0.53 6.61
CA THR A 6 -7.18 0.22 7.46
C THR A 6 -6.14 -0.56 6.70
N GLY A 7 -4.91 -0.56 7.18
CA GLY A 7 -3.81 -1.34 6.60
C GLY A 7 -2.62 -0.50 6.14
N ASP A 8 -1.65 -1.18 5.55
CA ASP A 8 -0.36 -0.64 5.16
C ASP A 8 -0.24 -0.27 3.67
N ASP A 9 -1.15 -0.75 2.81
CA ASP A 9 -1.22 -0.37 1.40
C ASP A 9 -1.92 0.99 1.21
N ARG A 10 -1.16 2.04 1.46
CA ARG A 10 -1.65 3.43 1.36
C ARG A 10 -2.00 3.85 -0.05
N VAL A 11 -1.37 3.25 -1.05
CA VAL A 11 -1.62 3.59 -2.46
C VAL A 11 -2.99 3.08 -2.88
N ARG A 12 -3.29 1.79 -2.63
CA ARG A 12 -4.60 1.21 -2.94
C ARG A 12 -5.71 1.86 -2.11
N ALA A 13 -5.47 2.10 -0.83
CA ALA A 13 -6.41 2.83 0.02
C ALA A 13 -6.69 4.23 -0.53
N GLY A 14 -5.66 4.99 -0.92
CA GLY A 14 -5.79 6.33 -1.49
C GLY A 14 -6.57 6.37 -2.81
N ASN A 15 -6.32 5.39 -3.71
CA ASN A 15 -7.07 5.25 -4.96
C ASN A 15 -8.56 4.97 -4.70
N GLU A 16 -8.86 4.13 -3.73
CA GLU A 16 -10.25 3.81 -3.35
C GLU A 16 -10.95 4.99 -2.67
N ILE A 17 -10.24 5.76 -1.83
CA ILE A 17 -10.74 7.01 -1.25
C ILE A 17 -11.14 7.98 -2.36
N LYS A 18 -10.26 8.22 -3.34
CA LYS A 18 -10.57 9.09 -4.48
C LYS A 18 -11.74 8.58 -5.31
N ARG A 19 -11.86 7.27 -5.50
CA ARG A 19 -12.99 6.68 -6.23
C ARG A 19 -14.33 6.94 -5.53
N ILE A 20 -14.36 6.94 -4.19
CA ILE A 20 -15.59 7.11 -3.39
C ILE A 20 -15.89 8.58 -3.14
N LEU A 21 -14.91 9.35 -2.68
CA LEU A 21 -15.10 10.76 -2.30
C LEU A 21 -14.90 11.73 -3.48
N GLY A 22 -14.28 11.29 -4.58
CA GLY A 22 -13.86 12.17 -5.69
C GLY A 22 -12.57 12.92 -5.35
N ASP A 23 -12.33 14.04 -6.06
CA ASP A 23 -11.11 14.84 -5.86
C ASP A 23 -11.27 15.93 -4.78
N ASN A 24 -12.51 16.31 -4.47
CA ASN A 24 -12.82 17.37 -3.50
C ASN A 24 -13.44 16.76 -2.23
N TYR A 25 -12.63 16.58 -1.19
CA TYR A 25 -13.06 16.17 0.13
C TYR A 25 -12.23 16.87 1.21
N GLU A 26 -12.83 17.03 2.38
CA GLU A 26 -12.17 17.58 3.56
C GLU A 26 -11.29 16.52 4.20
N VAL A 27 -10.11 16.91 4.69
CA VAL A 27 -9.22 16.03 5.45
C VAL A 27 -9.07 16.58 6.85
N ILE A 28 -9.36 15.76 7.86
CA ILE A 28 -9.28 16.13 9.28
C ILE A 28 -8.37 15.12 9.97
N ASP A 29 -7.33 15.61 10.63
CA ASP A 29 -6.52 14.83 11.55
C ASP A 29 -7.22 14.77 12.91
N CYS A 30 -7.42 13.57 13.43
CA CYS A 30 -8.24 13.35 14.62
C CYS A 30 -7.41 13.15 15.90
N THR A 31 -6.09 13.25 15.83
CA THR A 31 -5.21 13.00 16.98
C THR A 31 -5.46 13.96 18.15
N GLU A 32 -5.79 15.22 17.84
CA GLU A 32 -6.07 16.28 18.84
C GLU A 32 -7.54 16.72 18.84
N LEU A 33 -8.42 16.00 18.14
CA LEU A 33 -9.81 16.35 18.03
C LEU A 33 -10.56 16.14 19.38
N ALA A 34 -11.36 17.13 19.78
CA ALA A 34 -12.17 17.03 21.00
C ALA A 34 -13.56 16.42 20.72
N LYS A 35 -14.17 15.80 21.72
CA LYS A 35 -15.54 15.25 21.63
C LYS A 35 -16.56 16.27 21.14
N ASN A 36 -16.41 17.52 21.59
CA ASN A 36 -17.35 18.61 21.26
C ASN A 36 -17.34 18.99 19.77
N ASP A 37 -16.31 18.60 19.01
CA ASP A 37 -16.20 18.88 17.58
C ASP A 37 -16.96 17.85 16.73
N LEU A 38 -17.24 16.67 17.27
CA LEU A 38 -17.87 15.56 16.55
C LEU A 38 -19.26 15.91 15.96
N PRO A 39 -20.17 16.57 16.69
CA PRO A 39 -21.46 16.94 16.12
C PRO A 39 -21.32 17.81 14.86
N GLN A 40 -20.37 18.74 14.85
CA GLN A 40 -20.11 19.61 13.69
C GLN A 40 -19.55 18.82 12.51
N ILE A 41 -18.67 17.83 12.77
CA ILE A 41 -18.08 16.99 11.72
C ILE A 41 -19.11 16.04 11.14
N PHE A 42 -19.87 15.35 11.99
CA PHE A 42 -20.75 14.26 11.55
C PHE A 42 -22.16 14.70 11.15
N LYS A 43 -22.65 15.83 11.65
CA LYS A 43 -24.03 16.33 11.40
C LYS A 43 -24.07 17.78 10.93
N GLY A 44 -22.95 18.52 11.01
CA GLY A 44 -22.90 19.93 10.64
C GLY A 44 -22.96 20.14 9.14
N ALA A 45 -23.85 21.01 8.68
CA ALA A 45 -23.85 21.50 7.31
C ALA A 45 -22.90 22.70 7.15
N THR A 46 -22.35 22.88 5.95
CA THR A 46 -21.63 24.11 5.59
C THR A 46 -22.56 25.04 4.81
N LEU A 47 -22.17 26.33 4.69
CA LEU A 47 -22.92 27.30 3.90
C LEU A 47 -23.09 26.89 2.44
N PHE A 48 -22.22 26.04 1.91
CA PHE A 48 -22.17 25.65 0.51
C PHE A 48 -22.58 24.20 0.24
N ALA A 49 -22.68 23.36 1.28
CA ALA A 49 -22.98 21.94 1.12
C ALA A 49 -23.74 21.36 2.32
N ALA A 50 -24.93 20.84 2.06
CA ALA A 50 -25.69 20.05 3.03
C ALA A 50 -25.07 18.65 3.21
N HIS A 51 -24.42 18.11 2.17
CA HIS A 51 -23.75 16.82 2.15
C HIS A 51 -22.24 17.02 1.98
N ARG A 52 -21.46 16.56 2.95
CA ARG A 52 -19.99 16.69 2.97
C ARG A 52 -19.34 15.36 2.67
N LYS A 53 -18.11 15.43 2.12
CA LYS A 53 -17.22 14.31 1.89
C LYS A 53 -15.98 14.52 2.75
N ILE A 54 -15.76 13.63 3.69
CA ILE A 54 -14.77 13.84 4.76
C ILE A 54 -13.88 12.62 4.90
N LEU A 55 -12.57 12.86 4.95
CA LEU A 55 -11.57 11.88 5.31
C LEU A 55 -11.04 12.18 6.72
N LEU A 56 -11.32 11.30 7.68
CA LEU A 56 -10.80 11.37 9.04
C LEU A 56 -9.56 10.50 9.13
N ARG A 57 -8.45 11.06 9.62
CA ARG A 57 -7.21 10.32 9.82
C ARG A 57 -7.00 10.01 11.29
N ASP A 58 -6.60 8.77 11.57
CA ASP A 58 -6.22 8.30 12.90
C ASP A 58 -7.29 8.55 13.99
N PHE A 59 -8.58 8.50 13.58
CA PHE A 59 -9.73 8.69 14.47
C PHE A 59 -9.77 7.61 15.57
N THR A 60 -9.45 6.37 15.24
CA THR A 60 -9.47 5.25 16.19
C THR A 60 -8.32 5.29 17.19
N MET A 61 -7.27 6.08 16.90
CA MET A 61 -6.14 6.30 17.82
C MET A 61 -6.52 7.21 18.99
N ASN A 62 -7.51 8.08 18.83
CA ASN A 62 -8.03 8.93 19.87
C ASN A 62 -9.07 8.17 20.70
N SER A 63 -8.67 7.64 21.85
CA SER A 63 -9.50 6.81 22.71
C SER A 63 -10.73 7.52 23.30
N GLU A 64 -10.71 8.86 23.33
CA GLU A 64 -11.82 9.66 23.84
C GLU A 64 -12.96 9.79 22.83
N ILE A 65 -12.63 9.91 21.54
CA ILE A 65 -13.62 10.13 20.49
C ILE A 65 -14.06 8.86 19.79
N TYR A 66 -13.21 7.82 19.75
CA TYR A 66 -13.52 6.61 19.03
C TYR A 66 -14.84 5.94 19.46
N PRO A 67 -15.16 5.78 20.75
CA PRO A 67 -16.45 5.22 21.16
C PRO A 67 -17.65 6.05 20.73
N GLU A 68 -17.48 7.37 20.62
CA GLU A 68 -18.57 8.29 20.26
C GLU A 68 -19.10 8.11 18.84
N ILE A 69 -18.33 7.47 17.97
CA ILE A 69 -18.74 7.20 16.57
C ILE A 69 -20.08 6.47 16.48
N LEU A 70 -20.39 5.65 17.49
CA LEU A 70 -21.65 4.89 17.56
C LEU A 70 -22.90 5.81 17.58
N ASN A 71 -22.73 7.05 18.05
CA ASN A 71 -23.79 8.06 18.12
C ASN A 71 -24.01 8.79 16.78
N PHE A 72 -23.18 8.51 15.76
CA PHE A 72 -23.16 9.23 14.50
C PHE A 72 -23.33 8.34 13.27
N LEU A 73 -23.76 7.09 13.44
CA LEU A 73 -23.90 6.14 12.32
C LEU A 73 -24.94 6.58 11.28
N ASP A 74 -25.87 7.45 11.66
CA ASP A 74 -26.91 8.03 10.84
C ASP A 74 -26.48 9.33 10.11
N THR A 75 -25.18 9.63 10.08
CA THR A 75 -24.65 10.84 9.41
C THR A 75 -25.15 10.97 7.97
N PRO A 76 -25.55 12.20 7.54
CA PRO A 76 -25.91 12.47 6.15
C PRO A 76 -24.69 12.55 5.22
N HIS A 77 -23.47 12.54 5.76
CA HIS A 77 -22.22 12.75 5.04
C HIS A 77 -21.58 11.45 4.59
N ASP A 78 -20.72 11.51 3.56
CA ASP A 78 -19.80 10.43 3.21
C ASP A 78 -18.49 10.61 3.98
N ILE A 79 -18.25 9.71 4.92
CA ILE A 79 -17.08 9.78 5.81
C ILE A 79 -16.28 8.51 5.67
N ILE A 80 -14.96 8.67 5.43
CA ILE A 80 -14.00 7.57 5.47
C ILE A 80 -13.03 7.82 6.61
N LEU A 81 -12.91 6.84 7.50
CA LEU A 81 -11.85 6.79 8.51
C LEU A 81 -10.67 6.04 7.91
N LEU A 82 -9.50 6.69 7.84
CA LEU A 82 -8.26 6.09 7.36
C LEU A 82 -7.32 5.82 8.54
N GLU A 83 -7.17 4.54 8.84
CA GLU A 83 -6.46 4.06 9.99
C GLU A 83 -5.19 3.30 9.60
N THR A 84 -4.10 3.52 10.33
CA THR A 84 -2.89 2.71 10.16
C THR A 84 -3.07 1.32 10.75
N LYS A 85 -3.69 1.26 11.93
CA LYS A 85 -4.01 0.02 12.65
C LYS A 85 -5.39 0.16 13.28
N LEU A 86 -6.13 -0.93 13.31
CA LEU A 86 -7.43 -0.99 13.94
C LEU A 86 -7.42 -2.08 15.03
N ASP A 87 -7.64 -1.68 16.29
CA ASP A 87 -7.72 -2.67 17.37
C ASP A 87 -9.08 -3.38 17.35
N LYS A 88 -9.06 -4.60 16.83
CA LYS A 88 -10.25 -5.45 16.68
C LYS A 88 -10.78 -6.01 18.01
N ARG A 89 -10.11 -5.77 19.12
CA ARG A 89 -10.49 -6.27 20.47
C ARG A 89 -11.44 -5.33 21.17
N THR A 90 -11.48 -4.06 20.79
CA THR A 90 -12.32 -3.04 21.44
C THR A 90 -13.81 -3.35 21.31
N SER A 91 -14.61 -2.95 22.31
CA SER A 91 -16.07 -3.05 22.26
C SER A 91 -16.64 -2.27 21.08
N THR A 92 -16.14 -1.06 20.86
CA THR A 92 -16.52 -0.18 19.75
C THR A 92 -16.35 -0.88 18.39
N TYR A 93 -15.20 -1.53 18.15
CA TYR A 93 -14.99 -2.28 16.90
C TYR A 93 -16.01 -3.42 16.74
N LYS A 94 -16.26 -4.18 17.82
CA LYS A 94 -17.21 -5.31 17.78
C LYS A 94 -18.64 -4.88 17.45
N GLU A 95 -19.03 -3.66 17.88
CA GLU A 95 -20.32 -3.09 17.54
C GLU A 95 -20.38 -2.49 16.13
N LEU A 96 -19.25 -1.94 15.64
CA LEU A 96 -19.16 -1.31 14.33
C LEU A 96 -19.09 -2.30 13.17
N LYS A 97 -18.40 -3.42 13.35
CA LYS A 97 -18.08 -4.36 12.26
C LYS A 97 -19.31 -4.87 11.48
N ASP A 98 -20.47 -4.94 12.13
CA ASP A 98 -21.72 -5.42 11.54
C ASP A 98 -22.61 -4.26 11.04
N LYS A 99 -22.23 -2.99 11.30
CA LYS A 99 -23.02 -1.80 11.00
C LYS A 99 -22.45 -0.93 9.88
N ILE A 100 -21.12 -1.00 9.66
CA ILE A 100 -20.42 -0.19 8.67
C ILE A 100 -19.46 -1.03 7.85
N GLU A 101 -19.10 -0.53 6.68
CA GLU A 101 -18.12 -1.17 5.81
C GLU A 101 -16.69 -0.96 6.35
N ILE A 102 -15.98 -2.07 6.60
CA ILE A 102 -14.57 -2.05 7.00
C ILE A 102 -13.76 -2.76 5.92
N ARG A 103 -12.80 -2.05 5.31
CA ARG A 103 -11.88 -2.60 4.30
C ARG A 103 -10.45 -2.59 4.80
N GLU A 104 -9.77 -3.70 4.67
CA GLU A 104 -8.36 -3.83 5.01
C GLU A 104 -7.52 -3.87 3.71
N PHE A 105 -6.62 -2.89 3.57
CA PHE A 105 -5.69 -2.76 2.45
C PHE A 105 -4.32 -3.22 2.93
N LYS A 106 -4.00 -4.47 2.65
CA LYS A 106 -2.71 -5.07 2.99
C LYS A 106 -1.80 -5.04 1.79
N LEU A 107 -0.56 -4.64 2.02
CA LEU A 107 0.50 -4.96 1.08
C LEU A 107 0.58 -6.49 0.96
N PRO A 108 0.84 -7.02 -0.24
CA PRO A 108 1.10 -8.44 -0.39
C PRO A 108 2.21 -8.86 0.58
N PRO A 109 2.17 -10.10 1.12
CA PRO A 109 3.20 -10.59 1.99
C PRO A 109 4.55 -10.43 1.29
N LYS A 110 5.50 -9.81 2.00
CA LYS A 110 6.84 -9.58 1.44
C LYS A 110 7.45 -10.93 1.09
N THR A 111 7.74 -11.15 -0.18
CA THR A 111 8.50 -12.32 -0.61
C THR A 111 9.78 -12.41 0.20
N ASP A 112 10.08 -13.60 0.71
CA ASP A 112 11.30 -13.83 1.46
C ASP A 112 12.54 -13.50 0.61
N PHE A 113 13.48 -12.81 1.24
CA PHE A 113 14.76 -12.45 0.60
C PHE A 113 15.45 -13.66 -0.03
N ASN A 114 15.37 -14.83 0.61
CA ASN A 114 15.97 -16.06 0.09
C ASN A 114 15.34 -16.49 -1.24
N THR A 115 14.04 -16.31 -1.43
CA THR A 115 13.36 -16.61 -2.69
C THR A 115 13.90 -15.71 -3.81
N ILE A 116 14.01 -14.40 -3.57
CA ILE A 116 14.55 -13.45 -4.56
C ILE A 116 16.03 -13.76 -4.85
N TYR A 117 16.81 -14.07 -3.82
CA TYR A 117 18.20 -14.49 -3.95
C TYR A 117 18.34 -15.78 -4.79
N ASN A 118 17.46 -16.75 -4.58
CA ASN A 118 17.44 -17.99 -5.37
C ASN A 118 17.10 -17.72 -6.84
N ILE A 119 16.11 -16.87 -7.13
CA ILE A 119 15.76 -16.45 -8.51
C ILE A 119 16.97 -15.78 -9.18
N TYR A 120 17.65 -14.86 -8.47
CA TYR A 120 18.84 -14.19 -8.99
C TYR A 120 19.97 -15.17 -9.32
N ASN A 121 20.27 -16.11 -8.42
CA ASN A 121 21.31 -17.11 -8.68
C ASN A 121 20.91 -18.11 -9.77
N LEU A 122 19.63 -18.43 -9.87
CA LEU A 122 19.10 -19.28 -10.92
C LEU A 122 19.24 -18.58 -12.29
N ALA A 123 18.95 -17.27 -12.36
CA ALA A 123 19.07 -16.50 -13.58
C ALA A 123 20.49 -16.49 -14.17
N LYS A 124 21.52 -16.52 -13.32
CA LYS A 124 22.92 -16.64 -13.76
C LYS A 124 23.22 -17.98 -14.47
N ARG A 125 22.41 -19.01 -14.21
CA ARG A 125 22.61 -20.38 -14.74
C ARG A 125 21.57 -20.72 -15.79
N ASP A 126 20.31 -20.41 -15.50
CA ASP A 126 19.16 -20.74 -16.34
C ASP A 126 18.08 -19.65 -16.22
N GLY A 127 18.14 -18.67 -17.14
CA GLY A 127 17.20 -17.55 -17.14
C GLY A 127 15.75 -17.96 -17.34
N LYS A 128 15.47 -19.05 -18.09
CA LYS A 128 14.09 -19.52 -18.28
C LYS A 128 13.49 -20.03 -16.98
N ARG A 129 14.22 -20.88 -16.26
CA ARG A 129 13.77 -21.35 -14.95
C ARG A 129 13.61 -20.23 -13.93
N ALA A 130 14.49 -19.22 -14.00
CA ALA A 130 14.37 -18.05 -13.13
C ALA A 130 13.06 -17.27 -13.40
N VAL A 131 12.63 -17.14 -14.66
CA VAL A 131 11.34 -16.54 -15.04
C VAL A 131 10.19 -17.42 -14.56
N ASP A 132 10.27 -18.75 -14.66
CA ASP A 132 9.23 -19.64 -14.14
C ASP A 132 9.05 -19.50 -12.61
N GLU A 133 10.15 -19.34 -11.86
CA GLU A 133 10.08 -19.06 -10.42
C GLU A 133 9.56 -17.64 -10.12
N LEU A 134 9.93 -16.65 -10.93
CA LEU A 134 9.40 -15.29 -10.81
C LEU A 134 7.88 -15.26 -10.94
N LYS A 135 7.31 -15.97 -11.92
CA LYS A 135 5.87 -16.04 -12.16
C LYS A 135 5.06 -16.57 -10.98
N LYS A 136 5.67 -17.32 -10.09
CA LYS A 136 5.00 -17.82 -8.87
C LYS A 136 4.80 -16.73 -7.83
N ILE A 137 5.57 -15.65 -7.89
CA ILE A 137 5.57 -14.57 -6.89
C ILE A 137 5.15 -13.20 -7.45
N GLU A 138 5.06 -13.03 -8.78
CA GLU A 138 4.80 -11.74 -9.42
C GLU A 138 3.47 -11.09 -9.00
N ASN A 139 2.46 -11.90 -8.66
CA ASN A 139 1.15 -11.40 -8.21
C ASN A 139 1.18 -10.89 -6.75
N ASP A 140 2.16 -11.31 -5.97
CA ASP A 140 2.29 -11.01 -4.54
C ASP A 140 3.47 -10.08 -4.23
N GLU A 141 4.22 -9.64 -5.25
CA GLU A 141 5.42 -8.84 -5.09
C GLU A 141 5.35 -7.55 -5.92
N ASP A 142 6.05 -6.52 -5.46
CA ASP A 142 6.23 -5.26 -6.18
C ASP A 142 7.49 -5.31 -7.05
N PRO A 143 7.42 -5.02 -8.37
CA PRO A 143 8.56 -5.15 -9.28
C PRO A 143 9.70 -4.17 -8.96
N ILE A 144 9.39 -3.00 -8.38
CA ILE A 144 10.41 -2.02 -7.98
C ILE A 144 11.17 -2.55 -6.75
N ARG A 145 10.44 -3.06 -5.76
CA ARG A 145 11.02 -3.68 -4.58
C ARG A 145 11.85 -4.91 -4.96
N PHE A 146 11.33 -5.79 -5.80
CA PHE A 146 12.04 -6.96 -6.31
C PHE A 146 13.38 -6.55 -6.95
N THR A 147 13.36 -5.56 -7.85
CA THR A 147 14.57 -5.05 -8.50
C THR A 147 15.55 -4.44 -7.50
N GLY A 148 15.07 -3.69 -6.50
CA GLY A 148 15.91 -3.14 -5.44
C GLY A 148 16.67 -4.23 -4.65
N LEU A 149 16.03 -5.38 -4.39
CA LEU A 149 16.67 -6.52 -3.74
C LEU A 149 17.68 -7.23 -4.66
N LEU A 150 17.40 -7.31 -5.97
CA LEU A 150 18.38 -7.82 -6.96
C LEU A 150 19.62 -6.91 -7.00
N VAL A 151 19.45 -5.59 -7.01
CA VAL A 151 20.56 -4.62 -6.98
C VAL A 151 21.40 -4.81 -5.73
N SER A 152 20.74 -4.90 -4.56
CA SER A 152 21.44 -5.12 -3.28
C SER A 152 22.28 -6.40 -3.28
N GLN A 153 21.76 -7.48 -3.89
CA GLN A 153 22.50 -8.73 -4.01
C GLN A 153 23.64 -8.64 -5.02
N ALA A 154 23.41 -8.00 -6.16
CA ALA A 154 24.45 -7.83 -7.18
C ALA A 154 25.63 -6.98 -6.67
N ILE A 155 25.36 -5.97 -5.84
CA ILE A 155 26.42 -5.18 -5.19
C ILE A 155 27.26 -6.08 -4.26
N LYS A 156 26.62 -6.89 -3.42
CA LYS A 156 27.33 -7.83 -2.52
C LYS A 156 28.17 -8.85 -3.29
N ASP A 157 27.68 -9.33 -4.43
CA ASP A 157 28.43 -10.24 -5.27
C ASP A 157 29.63 -9.52 -5.94
N PHE A 158 29.44 -8.29 -6.38
CA PHE A 158 30.50 -7.47 -6.96
C PHE A 158 31.60 -7.12 -5.95
N GLU A 159 31.24 -6.82 -4.69
CA GLU A 159 32.21 -6.59 -3.62
C GLU A 159 33.09 -7.81 -3.37
N LYS A 160 32.54 -9.02 -3.53
CA LYS A 160 33.30 -10.29 -3.38
C LYS A 160 34.12 -10.62 -4.62
N ASN A 161 33.66 -10.24 -5.80
CA ASN A 161 34.32 -10.49 -7.08
C ASN A 161 34.14 -9.33 -8.06
N PRO A 162 35.01 -8.32 -8.05
CA PRO A 162 34.88 -7.08 -8.84
C PRO A 162 35.03 -7.27 -10.37
N GLN A 163 35.23 -8.47 -10.86
CA GLN A 163 35.61 -8.71 -12.27
C GLN A 163 34.45 -8.54 -13.27
N ASN A 164 33.20 -8.47 -12.82
CA ASN A 164 32.05 -8.33 -13.74
C ASN A 164 31.09 -7.19 -13.38
N PRO A 165 31.39 -5.95 -13.82
CA PRO A 165 30.50 -4.80 -13.58
C PRO A 165 29.25 -4.81 -14.50
N GLN A 166 29.16 -5.72 -15.47
CA GLN A 166 28.10 -5.75 -16.46
C GLN A 166 26.71 -5.94 -15.84
N ILE A 167 26.60 -6.78 -14.81
CA ILE A 167 25.33 -7.02 -14.10
C ILE A 167 24.82 -5.73 -13.45
N LEU A 168 25.67 -4.96 -12.80
CA LEU A 168 25.28 -3.68 -12.18
C LEU A 168 24.81 -2.66 -13.24
N LYS A 169 25.46 -2.64 -14.41
CA LYS A 169 25.07 -1.78 -15.51
C LYS A 169 23.69 -2.16 -16.08
N GLU A 170 23.41 -3.44 -16.25
CA GLU A 170 22.10 -3.91 -16.72
C GLU A 170 21.01 -3.68 -15.68
N LEU A 171 21.29 -3.85 -14.38
CA LEU A 171 20.35 -3.50 -13.30
C LEU A 171 20.05 -2.01 -13.24
N SER A 172 21.06 -1.15 -13.46
CA SER A 172 20.83 0.30 -13.53
C SER A 172 19.91 0.68 -14.70
N LYS A 173 20.08 0.03 -15.86
CA LYS A 173 19.15 0.22 -17.00
C LYS A 173 17.74 -0.28 -16.68
N LEU A 174 17.62 -1.42 -16.00
CA LEU A 174 16.34 -1.96 -15.58
C LEU A 174 15.62 -0.97 -14.64
N ASP A 175 16.30 -0.45 -13.61
CA ASP A 175 15.73 0.52 -12.66
C ASP A 175 15.25 1.80 -13.38
N MET A 176 16.05 2.32 -14.32
CA MET A 176 15.64 3.46 -15.14
C MET A 176 14.39 3.17 -15.98
N ASN A 177 14.33 2.00 -16.61
CA ASN A 177 13.21 1.61 -17.45
C ASN A 177 11.93 1.39 -16.64
N LEU A 178 12.01 0.81 -15.44
CA LEU A 178 10.88 0.65 -14.52
C LEU A 178 10.26 1.98 -14.12
N LYS A 179 11.06 3.06 -14.03
CA LYS A 179 10.62 4.39 -13.62
C LYS A 179 10.12 5.25 -14.78
N SER A 180 10.53 5.00 -16.01
CA SER A 180 10.30 5.89 -17.17
C SER A 180 9.53 5.23 -18.32
N SER A 181 9.48 3.92 -18.41
CA SER A 181 8.85 3.19 -19.51
C SER A 181 7.35 3.00 -19.28
N LYS A 182 6.61 2.87 -20.38
CA LYS A 182 5.20 2.44 -20.39
C LYS A 182 5.03 0.93 -20.53
N ILE A 183 6.11 0.18 -20.60
CA ILE A 183 6.12 -1.27 -20.69
C ILE A 183 5.77 -1.85 -19.32
N ASP A 184 5.06 -2.98 -19.33
CA ASP A 184 4.76 -3.70 -18.09
C ASP A 184 6.04 -3.97 -17.28
N PRO A 185 6.08 -3.59 -16.01
CA PRO A 185 7.27 -3.72 -15.18
C PRO A 185 7.79 -5.16 -15.07
N TRP A 186 6.90 -6.16 -15.01
CA TRP A 186 7.32 -7.55 -14.91
C TRP A 186 7.95 -8.07 -16.19
N LEU A 187 7.49 -7.62 -17.37
CA LEU A 187 8.14 -7.94 -18.65
C LEU A 187 9.57 -7.40 -18.72
N LEU A 188 9.82 -6.23 -18.12
CA LEU A 188 11.18 -5.67 -18.03
C LEU A 188 12.07 -6.54 -17.14
N VAL A 189 11.55 -6.98 -15.98
CA VAL A 189 12.26 -7.89 -15.06
C VAL A 189 12.53 -9.25 -15.72
N GLU A 190 11.55 -9.86 -16.38
CA GLU A 190 11.71 -11.12 -17.12
C GLU A 190 12.81 -11.00 -18.19
N SER A 191 12.76 -9.92 -19.00
CA SER A 191 13.79 -9.66 -20.03
C SER A 191 15.18 -9.53 -19.45
N PHE A 192 15.30 -8.92 -18.27
CA PHE A 192 16.57 -8.83 -17.54
C PHE A 192 17.05 -10.21 -17.08
N LEU A 193 16.20 -11.00 -16.43
CA LEU A 193 16.58 -12.35 -15.94
C LEU A 193 17.02 -13.28 -17.08
N LEU A 194 16.38 -13.19 -18.25
CA LEU A 194 16.74 -13.96 -19.43
C LEU A 194 18.12 -13.58 -20.00
N LYS A 195 18.57 -12.34 -19.80
CA LYS A 195 19.85 -11.82 -20.31
C LYS A 195 21.01 -12.03 -19.34
N LEU A 196 20.74 -12.44 -18.11
CA LEU A 196 21.71 -12.51 -17.02
C LEU A 196 22.69 -13.69 -17.15
N LYS A 197 22.74 -14.37 -18.31
CA LYS A 197 23.72 -15.44 -18.57
C LYS A 197 25.14 -14.88 -18.39
N SER A 198 25.85 -15.44 -17.43
CA SER A 198 27.32 -15.30 -17.29
C SER A 198 28.07 -15.96 -18.42
#